data_58c7c3d3c18d21c16f40a5722dbebe39
#
_entry.id   58c7c3d3c18d21c16f40a5722dbebe39
#
_cell.length_a   1.000
_cell.length_b   1.000
_cell.length_c   1.000
_cell.angle_alpha   90.00
_cell.angle_beta   90.00
_cell.angle_gamma   90.00
#
_symmetry.space_group_name_H-M   'P 1'
#
loop_
_entity.id
_entity.type
_entity.pdbx_description
1 polymer ?
#
loop_
_entity_poly.entity_id
_entity_poly.type
_entity_poly.pdbx_seq_one_letter_code
_entity_poly.pdbx_strand_id
1 'polypeptide(L)'
;MRKKSSLKTLIKESLIRAFVYMISITVITGLISFMTPARDYLDFINLIEDEVGNGFPEFTLYNGILDVKEKEPIIIKKAKKPTIIIDTSGETTESKLDEYDKCILILKDKLFYKKSNINIDQATYDFFKWINLDKEKTQELLPKLKMGAYLIEFVTPVLMIVLNLFSAFIISLAGVIINALLRWPLKYRNIYKMSLYSITTGIILGAILRFLNISLLFTNYIYLIIGIIYVFIAFKGVVINIED
;
A
#
# COMPACT_ATOMS: atom_id res chain seq x y z
N MET A 1 -1.79 -36.67 -16.64
CA MET A 1 -0.38 -37.05 -16.34
C MET A 1 0.60 -35.88 -16.12
N ARG A 2 0.37 -34.66 -16.55
CA ARG A 2 1.32 -33.53 -16.40
C ARG A 2 1.47 -32.97 -14.97
N LYS A 3 0.50 -33.18 -14.06
CA LYS A 3 0.50 -32.65 -12.68
C LYS A 3 1.44 -33.41 -11.71
N LYS A 4 1.68 -34.69 -11.94
CA LYS A 4 2.55 -35.53 -11.09
C LYS A 4 4.06 -35.20 -11.20
N SER A 5 4.53 -34.72 -12.35
CA SER A 5 5.95 -34.40 -12.56
C SER A 5 6.38 -33.08 -11.92
N SER A 6 5.47 -32.09 -11.77
CA SER A 6 5.81 -30.75 -11.28
C SER A 6 6.14 -30.69 -9.79
N LEU A 7 5.49 -31.51 -8.95
CA LEU A 7 5.72 -31.52 -7.49
C LEU A 7 7.03 -32.23 -7.10
N LYS A 8 7.41 -33.30 -7.82
CA LYS A 8 8.74 -33.93 -7.65
C LYS A 8 9.88 -33.01 -8.07
N THR A 9 9.67 -32.16 -9.07
CA THR A 9 10.67 -31.17 -9.48
C THR A 9 10.85 -30.06 -8.43
N LEU A 10 9.79 -29.61 -7.76
CA LEU A 10 9.88 -28.61 -6.68
C LEU A 10 10.78 -29.05 -5.51
N ILE A 11 10.78 -30.35 -5.14
CA ILE A 11 11.66 -30.87 -4.08
C ILE A 11 13.12 -30.87 -4.55
N LYS A 12 13.37 -31.17 -5.83
CA LYS A 12 14.73 -31.24 -6.39
C LYS A 12 15.34 -29.88 -6.67
N GLU A 13 14.52 -28.84 -6.79
CA GLU A 13 15.01 -27.48 -7.03
C GLU A 13 15.83 -26.94 -5.85
N SER A 14 16.74 -26.02 -6.14
CA SER A 14 17.53 -25.37 -5.10
C SER A 14 16.66 -24.38 -4.30
N LEU A 15 16.97 -24.22 -3.01
CA LEU A 15 16.32 -23.21 -2.16
C LEU A 15 16.53 -21.80 -2.72
N ILE A 16 17.71 -21.53 -3.29
CA ILE A 16 18.04 -20.24 -3.91
C ILE A 16 17.05 -19.91 -5.04
N ARG A 17 16.64 -20.87 -5.85
CA ARG A 17 15.67 -20.66 -6.92
C ARG A 17 14.31 -20.23 -6.35
N ALA A 18 13.86 -20.82 -5.24
CA ALA A 18 12.63 -20.43 -4.57
C ALA A 18 12.69 -18.99 -4.03
N PHE A 19 13.83 -18.58 -3.46
CA PHE A 19 14.07 -17.20 -3.03
C PHE A 19 14.03 -16.23 -4.20
N VAL A 20 14.80 -16.50 -5.26
CA VAL A 20 14.83 -15.64 -6.46
C VAL A 20 13.45 -15.50 -7.07
N TYR A 21 12.69 -16.59 -7.16
CA TYR A 21 11.33 -16.58 -7.67
C TYR A 21 10.41 -15.67 -6.82
N MET A 22 10.41 -15.86 -5.49
CA MET A 22 9.59 -15.05 -4.57
C MET A 22 10.00 -13.57 -4.64
N ILE A 23 11.30 -13.26 -4.63
CA ILE A 23 11.81 -11.88 -4.73
C ILE A 23 11.37 -11.25 -6.06
N SER A 24 11.53 -11.96 -7.18
CA SER A 24 11.12 -11.44 -8.50
C SER A 24 9.63 -11.12 -8.56
N ILE A 25 8.77 -12.00 -8.05
CA ILE A 25 7.33 -11.73 -7.99
C ILE A 25 7.03 -10.57 -7.05
N THR A 26 7.68 -10.49 -5.88
CA THR A 26 7.49 -9.38 -4.94
C THR A 26 7.87 -8.04 -5.56
N VAL A 27 9.00 -7.97 -6.27
CA VAL A 27 9.44 -6.74 -6.93
C VAL A 27 8.46 -6.33 -8.03
N ILE A 28 8.09 -7.26 -8.92
CA ILE A 28 7.15 -6.97 -10.02
C ILE A 28 5.80 -6.51 -9.47
N THR A 29 5.22 -7.25 -8.52
CA THR A 29 3.92 -6.90 -7.93
C THR A 29 4.00 -5.66 -7.06
N GLY A 30 5.13 -5.41 -6.41
CA GLY A 30 5.42 -4.20 -5.65
C GLY A 30 5.39 -2.97 -6.55
N LEU A 31 6.16 -2.97 -7.62
CA LEU A 31 6.20 -1.87 -8.59
C LEU A 31 4.79 -1.56 -9.15
N ILE A 32 4.05 -2.59 -9.58
CA ILE A 32 2.69 -2.41 -10.11
C ILE A 32 1.75 -1.83 -9.03
N SER A 33 1.83 -2.33 -7.80
CA SER A 33 0.93 -1.91 -6.71
C SER A 33 1.19 -0.48 -6.23
N PHE A 34 2.41 0.03 -6.37
CA PHE A 34 2.80 1.36 -5.90
C PHE A 34 2.76 2.43 -6.98
N MET A 35 2.67 2.06 -8.25
CA MET A 35 2.55 3.05 -9.34
C MET A 35 1.36 3.98 -9.17
N THR A 36 0.21 3.50 -8.72
CA THR A 36 -0.99 4.32 -8.54
C THR A 36 -0.92 5.22 -7.31
N PRO A 37 -0.66 4.70 -6.08
CA PRO A 37 -0.53 5.54 -4.89
C PRO A 37 0.58 6.57 -4.97
N ALA A 38 1.73 6.23 -5.54
CA ALA A 38 2.84 7.17 -5.70
C ALA A 38 2.49 8.30 -6.67
N ARG A 39 1.81 7.99 -7.78
CA ARG A 39 1.31 9.01 -8.72
C ARG A 39 0.27 9.90 -8.05
N ASP A 40 -0.72 9.33 -7.38
CA ASP A 40 -1.76 10.10 -6.67
C ASP A 40 -1.14 11.09 -5.67
N TYR A 41 -0.11 10.65 -4.95
CA TYR A 41 0.62 11.50 -4.01
C TYR A 41 1.41 12.60 -4.74
N LEU A 42 2.14 12.27 -5.80
CA LEU A 42 2.88 13.26 -6.59
C LEU A 42 1.94 14.25 -7.28
N ASP A 43 0.81 13.79 -7.80
CA ASP A 43 -0.21 14.65 -8.41
C ASP A 43 -0.81 15.60 -7.37
N PHE A 44 -1.04 15.13 -6.13
CA PHE A 44 -1.48 15.98 -5.03
C PHE A 44 -0.43 17.03 -4.65
N ILE A 45 0.85 16.64 -4.52
CA ILE A 45 1.94 17.61 -4.23
C ILE A 45 2.10 18.62 -5.37
N ASN A 46 2.05 18.18 -6.63
CA ASN A 46 2.11 19.08 -7.79
C ASN A 46 0.94 20.06 -7.81
N LEU A 47 -0.26 19.59 -7.43
CA LEU A 47 -1.42 20.46 -7.34
C LEU A 47 -1.22 21.54 -6.27
N ILE A 48 -0.75 21.18 -5.08
CA ILE A 48 -0.45 22.14 -4.01
C ILE A 48 0.62 23.13 -4.46
N GLU A 49 1.69 22.67 -5.11
CA GLU A 49 2.77 23.52 -5.61
C GLU A 49 2.25 24.57 -6.61
N ASP A 50 1.43 24.12 -7.57
CA ASP A 50 0.80 25.01 -8.55
C ASP A 50 -0.12 26.04 -7.90
N GLU A 51 -0.87 25.65 -6.87
CA GLU A 51 -1.81 26.56 -6.19
C GLU A 51 -1.07 27.52 -5.26
N VAL A 52 -0.14 27.03 -4.45
CA VAL A 52 0.65 27.86 -3.52
C VAL A 52 1.51 28.89 -4.29
N GLY A 53 1.99 28.50 -5.49
CA GLY A 53 2.73 29.39 -6.38
C GLY A 53 1.86 30.45 -7.06
N ASN A 54 0.61 30.15 -7.39
CA ASN A 54 -0.22 30.92 -8.33
C ASN A 54 -1.52 31.51 -7.74
N GLY A 55 -1.47 32.02 -6.52
CA GLY A 55 -2.62 32.77 -5.99
C GLY A 55 -3.35 32.10 -4.81
N PHE A 56 -2.74 31.13 -4.19
CA PHE A 56 -3.21 30.65 -2.89
C PHE A 56 -3.11 31.80 -1.87
N PRO A 57 -4.12 31.99 -1.01
CA PRO A 57 -4.12 33.05 0.01
C PRO A 57 -2.95 32.90 0.98
N GLU A 58 -2.59 33.97 1.65
CA GLU A 58 -1.63 33.94 2.76
C GLU A 58 -2.23 33.09 3.90
N PHE A 59 -1.45 32.15 4.39
CA PHE A 59 -1.86 31.26 5.47
C PHE A 59 -0.74 31.01 6.47
N THR A 60 -1.12 30.57 7.64
CA THR A 60 -0.22 30.04 8.66
C THR A 60 -0.78 28.72 9.19
N LEU A 61 0.07 27.70 9.25
CA LEU A 61 -0.23 26.45 9.94
C LEU A 61 0.67 26.36 11.17
N TYR A 62 0.06 26.52 12.33
CA TYR A 62 0.75 26.50 13.63
C TYR A 62 0.07 25.53 14.59
N ASN A 63 0.83 24.65 15.22
CA ASN A 63 0.32 23.65 16.16
C ASN A 63 -0.84 22.79 15.61
N GLY A 64 -0.79 22.48 14.29
CA GLY A 64 -1.83 21.71 13.62
C GLY A 64 -3.14 22.47 13.35
N ILE A 65 -3.11 23.80 13.44
CA ILE A 65 -4.23 24.67 13.14
C ILE A 65 -3.87 25.57 11.98
N LEU A 66 -4.67 25.50 10.93
CA LEU A 66 -4.58 26.34 9.74
C LEU A 66 -5.38 27.63 9.97
N ASP A 67 -4.78 28.76 9.64
CA ASP A 67 -5.42 30.07 9.63
C ASP A 67 -5.13 30.77 8.29
N VAL A 68 -6.17 31.33 7.69
CA VAL A 68 -6.08 32.02 6.39
C VAL A 68 -6.50 33.49 6.59
N LYS A 69 -5.75 34.40 5.97
CA LYS A 69 -5.96 35.85 6.18
C LYS A 69 -7.05 36.48 5.33
N GLU A 70 -7.60 35.76 4.37
CA GLU A 70 -8.63 36.26 3.47
C GLU A 70 -10.04 35.90 3.93
N LYS A 71 -11.04 36.59 3.36
CA LYS A 71 -12.45 36.32 3.66
C LYS A 71 -12.85 34.92 3.14
N GLU A 72 -13.31 34.08 4.00
CA GLU A 72 -13.73 32.70 3.74
C GLU A 72 -15.24 32.57 3.48
N PRO A 73 -15.72 31.51 2.80
CA PRO A 73 -14.93 30.45 2.17
C PRO A 73 -14.32 30.86 0.85
N ILE A 74 -13.09 30.40 0.58
CA ILE A 74 -12.37 30.65 -0.68
C ILE A 74 -12.58 29.45 -1.59
N ILE A 75 -13.08 29.66 -2.80
CA ILE A 75 -13.36 28.58 -3.76
C ILE A 75 -12.50 28.80 -5.01
N ILE A 76 -11.57 27.88 -5.24
CA ILE A 76 -10.67 27.89 -6.42
C ILE A 76 -11.13 26.81 -7.40
N LYS A 77 -11.60 27.26 -8.58
CA LYS A 77 -12.04 26.36 -9.66
C LYS A 77 -11.12 26.53 -10.87
N LYS A 78 -10.51 25.41 -11.30
CA LYS A 78 -9.69 25.35 -12.52
C LYS A 78 -10.16 24.20 -13.41
N ALA A 79 -10.13 24.42 -14.73
CA ALA A 79 -10.53 23.39 -15.68
C ALA A 79 -9.71 22.09 -15.50
N LYS A 80 -10.37 20.95 -15.45
CA LYS A 80 -9.78 19.61 -15.31
C LYS A 80 -9.05 19.32 -13.98
N LYS A 81 -9.07 20.24 -13.00
CA LYS A 81 -8.53 20.04 -11.66
C LYS A 81 -9.66 19.88 -10.64
N PRO A 82 -9.44 19.23 -9.48
CA PRO A 82 -10.41 19.24 -8.40
C PRO A 82 -10.67 20.68 -7.92
N THR A 83 -11.91 20.96 -7.53
CA THR A 83 -12.25 22.23 -6.89
C THR A 83 -11.59 22.27 -5.51
N ILE A 84 -10.92 23.38 -5.17
CA ILE A 84 -10.34 23.57 -3.85
C ILE A 84 -11.25 24.55 -3.09
N ILE A 85 -11.65 24.15 -1.89
CA ILE A 85 -12.45 24.95 -0.97
C ILE A 85 -11.64 25.11 0.31
N ILE A 86 -11.41 26.34 0.73
CA ILE A 86 -10.66 26.67 1.94
C ILE A 86 -11.61 27.40 2.87
N ASP A 87 -11.81 26.86 4.07
CA ASP A 87 -12.60 27.48 5.11
C ASP A 87 -12.08 27.12 6.49
N THR A 88 -11.38 28.06 7.11
CA THR A 88 -10.86 27.93 8.48
C THR A 88 -11.78 28.59 9.52
N SER A 89 -12.88 29.25 9.08
CA SER A 89 -13.88 29.88 9.95
C SER A 89 -14.69 28.87 10.76
N GLY A 90 -14.87 27.65 10.21
CA GLY A 90 -15.67 26.59 10.80
C GLY A 90 -17.14 26.59 10.34
N GLU A 91 -17.50 27.45 9.38
CA GLU A 91 -18.87 27.48 8.83
C GLU A 91 -19.11 26.36 7.82
N THR A 92 -18.08 25.92 7.09
CA THR A 92 -18.19 24.84 6.12
C THR A 92 -17.99 23.47 6.78
N THR A 93 -18.87 22.53 6.47
CA THR A 93 -18.84 21.15 6.96
C THR A 93 -18.51 20.16 5.83
N GLU A 94 -18.27 18.90 6.19
CA GLU A 94 -17.98 17.80 5.26
C GLU A 94 -19.07 17.60 4.18
N SER A 95 -20.33 17.95 4.49
CA SER A 95 -21.44 17.87 3.53
C SER A 95 -21.22 18.71 2.26
N LYS A 96 -20.33 19.70 2.31
CA LYS A 96 -19.94 20.49 1.12
C LYS A 96 -19.25 19.66 0.03
N LEU A 97 -18.65 18.53 0.39
CA LEU A 97 -18.06 17.60 -0.56
C LEU A 97 -19.09 16.97 -1.52
N ASP A 98 -20.35 16.85 -1.10
CA ASP A 98 -21.41 16.23 -1.91
C ASP A 98 -21.77 17.05 -3.15
N GLU A 99 -21.49 18.35 -3.12
CA GLU A 99 -21.75 19.26 -4.23
C GLU A 99 -20.76 19.12 -5.40
N TYR A 100 -19.66 18.37 -5.21
CA TYR A 100 -18.57 18.28 -6.19
C TYR A 100 -18.18 16.84 -6.48
N ASP A 101 -17.92 16.52 -7.74
CA ASP A 101 -17.40 15.21 -8.15
C ASP A 101 -15.97 14.95 -7.65
N LYS A 102 -15.13 16.00 -7.73
CA LYS A 102 -13.75 16.00 -7.22
C LYS A 102 -13.49 17.30 -6.49
N CYS A 103 -13.09 17.18 -5.24
CA CYS A 103 -12.90 18.36 -4.39
C CYS A 103 -11.80 18.14 -3.35
N ILE A 104 -11.08 19.20 -3.03
CA ILE A 104 -10.23 19.29 -1.84
C ILE A 104 -10.87 20.31 -0.92
N LEU A 105 -11.30 19.86 0.23
CA LEU A 105 -11.85 20.70 1.28
C LEU A 105 -10.80 20.87 2.38
N ILE A 106 -10.32 22.09 2.55
CA ILE A 106 -9.29 22.48 3.51
C ILE A 106 -9.98 23.22 4.66
N LEU A 107 -10.02 22.57 5.82
CA LEU A 107 -10.61 23.11 7.04
C LEU A 107 -9.50 23.52 8.02
N LYS A 108 -9.91 24.03 9.17
CA LYS A 108 -9.02 24.56 10.22
C LYS A 108 -8.05 23.53 10.79
N ASP A 109 -8.46 22.27 10.95
CA ASP A 109 -7.72 21.20 11.63
C ASP A 109 -7.49 19.96 10.76
N LYS A 110 -8.12 19.91 9.59
CA LYS A 110 -8.10 18.75 8.69
C LYS A 110 -8.37 19.13 7.25
N LEU A 111 -8.01 18.23 6.34
CA LEU A 111 -8.38 18.32 4.94
C LEU A 111 -9.06 17.05 4.47
N PHE A 112 -9.93 17.18 3.48
CA PHE A 112 -10.53 16.07 2.75
C PHE A 112 -10.16 16.16 1.28
N TYR A 113 -9.82 15.01 0.70
CA TYR A 113 -9.60 14.89 -0.73
C TYR A 113 -10.59 13.88 -1.32
N LYS A 114 -11.63 14.39 -1.97
CA LYS A 114 -12.60 13.60 -2.71
C LYS A 114 -12.09 13.34 -4.13
N LYS A 115 -11.69 12.10 -4.39
CA LYS A 115 -11.25 11.63 -5.72
C LYS A 115 -12.42 11.15 -6.57
N SER A 116 -13.46 10.62 -5.92
CA SER A 116 -14.72 10.16 -6.50
C SER A 116 -15.78 10.05 -5.42
N ASN A 117 -17.04 9.76 -5.77
CA ASN A 117 -18.13 9.60 -4.81
C ASN A 117 -17.92 8.48 -3.77
N ILE A 118 -17.04 7.53 -4.05
CA ILE A 118 -16.74 6.38 -3.16
C ILE A 118 -15.34 6.47 -2.53
N ASN A 119 -14.52 7.44 -2.92
CA ASN A 119 -13.14 7.54 -2.46
C ASN A 119 -12.87 8.96 -1.94
N ILE A 120 -12.96 9.09 -0.62
CA ILE A 120 -12.67 10.33 0.12
C ILE A 120 -11.58 10.00 1.14
N ASP A 121 -10.43 10.64 0.96
CA ASP A 121 -9.32 10.56 1.91
C ASP A 121 -9.41 11.74 2.88
N GLN A 122 -9.15 11.49 4.17
CA GLN A 122 -9.06 12.51 5.20
C GLN A 122 -7.65 12.53 5.79
N ALA A 123 -7.13 13.72 6.02
CA ALA A 123 -5.88 13.92 6.74
C ALA A 123 -6.04 15.05 7.77
N THR A 124 -5.52 14.82 8.98
CA THR A 124 -5.40 15.85 10.02
C THR A 124 -4.04 16.52 9.94
N TYR A 125 -3.93 17.72 10.47
CA TYR A 125 -2.65 18.43 10.52
C TYR A 125 -1.81 18.07 11.75
N ASP A 126 -2.15 16.99 12.46
CA ASP A 126 -1.41 16.52 13.65
C ASP A 126 0.07 16.25 13.39
N PHE A 127 0.37 15.74 12.18
CA PHE A 127 1.76 15.49 11.77
C PHE A 127 2.59 16.79 11.71
N PHE A 128 1.94 17.94 11.50
CA PHE A 128 2.59 19.24 11.37
C PHE A 128 2.59 20.05 12.67
N LYS A 129 2.14 19.50 13.80
CA LYS A 129 2.12 20.21 15.10
C LYS A 129 3.47 20.74 15.53
N TRP A 130 4.54 20.09 15.09
CA TRP A 130 5.93 20.46 15.44
C TRP A 130 6.57 21.43 14.43
N ILE A 131 5.86 21.77 13.36
CA ILE A 131 6.36 22.59 12.26
C ILE A 131 5.46 23.82 12.15
N ASN A 132 6.08 25.00 12.05
CA ASN A 132 5.36 26.22 11.70
C ASN A 132 5.50 26.44 10.21
N LEU A 133 4.40 26.29 9.45
CA LEU A 133 4.34 26.45 8.01
C LEU A 133 3.61 27.74 7.65
N ASP A 134 4.20 28.48 6.76
CA ASP A 134 3.62 29.56 6.00
C ASP A 134 3.79 29.27 4.50
N LYS A 135 3.36 30.17 3.65
CA LYS A 135 3.44 30.01 2.20
C LYS A 135 4.87 29.77 1.72
N GLU A 136 5.83 30.54 2.21
CA GLU A 136 7.23 30.47 1.82
C GLU A 136 7.87 29.15 2.24
N LYS A 137 7.72 28.76 3.50
CA LYS A 137 8.22 27.47 4.02
C LYS A 137 7.56 26.29 3.34
N THR A 138 6.29 26.41 2.96
CA THR A 138 5.59 25.36 2.21
C THR A 138 6.20 25.19 0.84
N GLN A 139 6.52 26.27 0.12
CA GLN A 139 7.22 26.21 -1.16
C GLN A 139 8.60 25.55 -1.06
N GLU A 140 9.34 25.79 0.02
CA GLU A 140 10.62 25.13 0.28
C GLU A 140 10.48 23.64 0.64
N LEU A 141 9.36 23.27 1.26
CA LEU A 141 9.10 21.90 1.69
C LEU A 141 8.63 20.99 0.55
N LEU A 142 7.86 21.52 -0.38
CA LEU A 142 7.25 20.72 -1.47
C LEU A 142 8.26 19.91 -2.30
N PRO A 143 9.44 20.44 -2.71
CA PRO A 143 10.45 19.63 -3.40
C PRO A 143 10.99 18.48 -2.55
N LYS A 144 11.12 18.69 -1.22
CA LYS A 144 11.58 17.66 -0.28
C LYS A 144 10.53 16.56 -0.13
N LEU A 145 9.24 16.93 -0.13
CA LEU A 145 8.13 15.95 -0.11
C LEU A 145 8.10 15.12 -1.40
N LYS A 146 8.32 15.73 -2.56
CA LYS A 146 8.46 14.99 -3.83
C LYS A 146 9.60 13.99 -3.78
N MET A 147 10.77 14.41 -3.28
CA MET A 147 11.90 13.51 -3.10
C MET A 147 11.57 12.36 -2.14
N GLY A 148 10.83 12.64 -1.05
CA GLY A 148 10.33 11.64 -0.12
C GLY A 148 9.45 10.59 -0.79
N ALA A 149 8.58 10.99 -1.73
CA ALA A 149 7.75 10.07 -2.50
C ALA A 149 8.58 9.05 -3.29
N TYR A 150 9.60 9.52 -4.00
CA TYR A 150 10.51 8.64 -4.74
C TYR A 150 11.28 7.69 -3.81
N LEU A 151 11.72 8.17 -2.64
CA LEU A 151 12.38 7.32 -1.64
C LEU A 151 11.44 6.22 -1.14
N ILE A 152 10.19 6.55 -0.82
CA ILE A 152 9.18 5.57 -0.39
C ILE A 152 8.94 4.54 -1.49
N GLU A 153 8.81 4.96 -2.74
CA GLU A 153 8.62 4.06 -3.89
C GLU A 153 9.78 3.05 -4.01
N PHE A 154 11.01 3.48 -3.74
CA PHE A 154 12.21 2.62 -3.80
C PHE A 154 12.34 1.69 -2.59
N VAL A 155 12.02 2.18 -1.38
CA VAL A 155 12.16 1.43 -0.12
C VAL A 155 11.06 0.39 0.03
N THR A 156 9.86 0.66 -0.45
CA THR A 156 8.70 -0.22 -0.25
C THR A 156 8.87 -1.63 -0.82
N PRO A 157 9.38 -1.86 -2.05
CA PRO A 157 9.65 -3.22 -2.54
C PRO A 157 10.62 -3.99 -1.65
N VAL A 158 11.65 -3.32 -1.12
CA VAL A 158 12.62 -3.93 -0.20
C VAL A 158 11.95 -4.36 1.09
N LEU A 159 11.14 -3.48 1.69
CA LEU A 159 10.36 -3.79 2.88
C LEU A 159 9.39 -4.96 2.63
N MET A 160 8.73 -4.98 1.48
CA MET A 160 7.85 -6.09 1.09
C MET A 160 8.58 -7.42 0.97
N ILE A 161 9.82 -7.46 0.47
CA ILE A 161 10.63 -8.67 0.43
C ILE A 161 10.82 -9.20 1.85
N VAL A 162 11.22 -8.34 2.80
CA VAL A 162 11.42 -8.73 4.20
C VAL A 162 10.14 -9.27 4.83
N LEU A 163 9.01 -8.58 4.64
CA LEU A 163 7.71 -9.00 5.14
C LEU A 163 7.25 -10.33 4.54
N ASN A 164 7.47 -10.55 3.25
CA ASN A 164 7.12 -11.80 2.58
C ASN A 164 8.01 -12.95 3.03
N LEU A 165 9.30 -12.73 3.29
CA LEU A 165 10.19 -13.73 3.89
C LEU A 165 9.71 -14.13 5.28
N PHE A 166 9.33 -13.16 6.10
CA PHE A 166 8.77 -13.40 7.44
C PHE A 166 7.44 -14.16 7.37
N SER A 167 6.56 -13.82 6.44
CA SER A 167 5.30 -14.53 6.21
C SER A 167 5.54 -15.98 5.74
N ALA A 168 6.51 -16.20 4.84
CA ALA A 168 6.89 -17.55 4.42
C ALA A 168 7.47 -18.36 5.59
N PHE A 169 8.18 -17.72 6.52
CA PHE A 169 8.66 -18.35 7.74
C PHE A 169 7.49 -18.79 8.63
N ILE A 170 6.49 -17.94 8.87
CA ILE A 170 5.28 -18.29 9.64
C ILE A 170 4.54 -19.46 8.98
N ILE A 171 4.34 -19.44 7.66
CA ILE A 171 3.72 -20.51 6.91
C ILE A 171 4.53 -21.81 7.06
N SER A 172 5.86 -21.72 7.08
CA SER A 172 6.72 -22.91 7.26
C SER A 172 6.60 -23.51 8.65
N LEU A 173 6.39 -22.72 9.70
CA LEU A 173 6.14 -23.22 11.06
C LEU A 173 4.82 -24.00 11.13
N ALA A 174 3.76 -23.46 10.51
CA ALA A 174 2.50 -24.19 10.36
C ALA A 174 2.71 -25.49 9.57
N GLY A 175 3.52 -25.44 8.50
CA GLY A 175 3.91 -26.62 7.72
C GLY A 175 4.64 -27.68 8.55
N VAL A 176 5.53 -27.29 9.45
CA VAL A 176 6.22 -28.20 10.38
C VAL A 176 5.23 -28.90 11.29
N ILE A 177 4.26 -28.17 11.86
CA ILE A 177 3.21 -28.73 12.72
C ILE A 177 2.38 -29.74 11.91
N ILE A 178 1.92 -29.40 10.72
CA ILE A 178 1.15 -30.30 9.84
C ILE A 178 1.97 -31.56 9.51
N ASN A 179 3.26 -31.40 9.15
CA ASN A 179 4.15 -32.50 8.85
C ASN A 179 4.31 -33.46 10.04
N ALA A 180 4.44 -32.92 11.26
CA ALA A 180 4.55 -33.72 12.48
C ALA A 180 3.26 -34.46 12.80
N LEU A 181 2.10 -33.80 12.73
CA LEU A 181 0.78 -34.39 13.01
C LEU A 181 0.43 -35.51 12.05
N LEU A 182 0.79 -35.36 10.77
CA LEU A 182 0.51 -36.35 9.73
C LEU A 182 1.64 -37.36 9.53
N ARG A 183 2.72 -37.25 10.33
CA ARG A 183 3.90 -38.11 10.30
C ARG A 183 4.54 -38.22 8.91
N TRP A 184 4.55 -37.13 8.15
CA TRP A 184 5.15 -37.08 6.82
C TRP A 184 6.69 -36.96 6.90
N PRO A 185 7.46 -37.57 5.97
CA PRO A 185 8.92 -37.61 6.04
C PRO A 185 9.57 -36.38 5.38
N LEU A 186 8.98 -35.19 5.54
CA LEU A 186 9.51 -33.98 4.88
C LEU A 186 10.56 -33.29 5.76
N LYS A 187 11.72 -32.97 5.16
CA LYS A 187 12.76 -32.16 5.81
C LYS A 187 12.36 -30.69 5.84
N TYR A 188 12.74 -29.96 6.90
CA TYR A 188 12.42 -28.53 7.06
C TYR A 188 12.77 -27.68 5.84
N ARG A 189 13.93 -27.94 5.21
CA ARG A 189 14.35 -27.25 3.97
C ARG A 189 13.32 -27.37 2.84
N ASN A 190 12.64 -28.48 2.71
CA ASN A 190 11.60 -28.67 1.70
C ASN A 190 10.31 -27.97 2.10
N ILE A 191 9.97 -28.01 3.39
CA ILE A 191 8.82 -27.27 3.96
C ILE A 191 8.96 -25.79 3.69
N TYR A 192 10.08 -25.19 4.08
CA TYR A 192 10.35 -23.76 3.87
C TYR A 192 10.35 -23.37 2.39
N LYS A 193 10.94 -24.17 1.53
CA LYS A 193 10.93 -23.97 0.09
C LYS A 193 9.50 -23.96 -0.48
N MET A 194 8.65 -24.88 -0.04
CA MET A 194 7.24 -24.91 -0.44
C MET A 194 6.47 -23.70 0.08
N SER A 195 6.79 -23.22 1.27
CA SER A 195 6.20 -22.00 1.83
C SER A 195 6.55 -20.75 1.01
N LEU A 196 7.81 -20.65 0.51
CA LEU A 196 8.21 -19.57 -0.40
C LEU A 196 7.41 -19.57 -1.72
N TYR A 197 7.09 -20.74 -2.27
CA TYR A 197 6.23 -20.82 -3.45
C TYR A 197 4.76 -20.54 -3.11
N SER A 198 4.26 -21.01 -1.96
CA SER A 198 2.87 -20.87 -1.56
C SER A 198 2.47 -19.41 -1.35
N ILE A 199 3.35 -18.59 -0.76
CA ILE A 199 3.05 -17.20 -0.49
C ILE A 199 2.89 -16.38 -1.77
N THR A 200 3.47 -16.80 -2.90
CA THR A 200 3.40 -16.04 -4.15
C THR A 200 1.97 -15.85 -4.66
N THR A 201 1.10 -16.83 -4.41
CA THR A 201 -0.35 -16.71 -4.73
C THR A 201 -0.99 -15.56 -3.94
N GLY A 202 -0.66 -15.45 -2.65
CA GLY A 202 -1.11 -14.33 -1.81
C GLY A 202 -0.56 -12.99 -2.28
N ILE A 203 0.71 -12.94 -2.65
CA ILE A 203 1.36 -11.72 -3.17
C ILE A 203 0.65 -11.24 -4.44
N ILE A 204 0.39 -12.13 -5.40
CA ILE A 204 -0.30 -11.79 -6.66
C ILE A 204 -1.73 -11.32 -6.37
N LEU A 205 -2.49 -12.06 -5.54
CA LEU A 205 -3.85 -11.68 -5.17
C LEU A 205 -3.87 -10.30 -4.51
N GLY A 206 -2.92 -10.03 -3.61
CA GLY A 206 -2.78 -8.74 -2.96
C GLY A 206 -2.46 -7.60 -3.90
N ALA A 207 -1.64 -7.86 -4.90
CA ALA A 207 -1.36 -6.87 -5.94
C ALA A 207 -2.62 -6.54 -6.76
N ILE A 208 -3.40 -7.56 -7.13
CA ILE A 208 -4.67 -7.38 -7.85
C ILE A 208 -5.67 -6.57 -7.03
N LEU A 209 -5.86 -6.92 -5.75
CA LEU A 209 -6.79 -6.21 -4.87
C LEU A 209 -6.39 -4.74 -4.70
N ARG A 210 -5.11 -4.45 -4.51
CA ARG A 210 -4.60 -3.07 -4.44
C ARG A 210 -4.80 -2.31 -5.75
N PHE A 211 -4.52 -2.96 -6.87
CA PHE A 211 -4.74 -2.35 -8.20
C PHE A 211 -6.22 -1.98 -8.43
N LEU A 212 -7.14 -2.80 -7.92
CA LEU A 212 -8.59 -2.55 -7.98
C LEU A 212 -9.10 -1.60 -6.88
N ASN A 213 -8.21 -1.06 -6.02
CA ASN A 213 -8.55 -0.25 -4.85
C ASN A 213 -9.53 -0.95 -3.88
N ILE A 214 -9.48 -2.28 -3.80
CA ILE A 214 -10.30 -3.07 -2.88
C ILE A 214 -9.50 -3.24 -1.58
N SER A 215 -9.92 -2.58 -0.52
CA SER A 215 -9.38 -2.78 0.84
C SER A 215 -10.27 -3.76 1.60
N LEU A 216 -9.72 -4.92 1.96
CA LEU A 216 -10.38 -5.87 2.84
C LEU A 216 -9.73 -5.78 4.23
N LEU A 217 -10.53 -5.62 5.29
CA LEU A 217 -10.09 -5.49 6.68
C LEU A 217 -9.12 -6.60 7.16
N PHE A 218 -9.19 -7.78 6.55
CA PHE A 218 -8.40 -8.96 6.93
C PHE A 218 -7.45 -9.45 5.83
N THR A 219 -7.11 -8.60 4.88
CA THR A 219 -6.32 -8.98 3.69
C THR A 219 -5.03 -9.72 4.04
N ASN A 220 -4.29 -9.24 5.05
CA ASN A 220 -3.02 -9.85 5.47
C ASN A 220 -3.20 -11.26 6.06
N TYR A 221 -4.28 -11.51 6.81
CA TYR A 221 -4.58 -12.83 7.38
C TYR A 221 -5.06 -13.81 6.30
N ILE A 222 -5.84 -13.33 5.34
CA ILE A 222 -6.30 -14.14 4.19
C ILE A 222 -5.10 -14.70 3.43
N TYR A 223 -4.05 -13.90 3.21
CA TYR A 223 -2.84 -14.36 2.49
C TYR A 223 -2.10 -15.46 3.23
N LEU A 224 -1.99 -15.35 4.57
CA LEU A 224 -1.38 -16.40 5.38
C LEU A 224 -2.20 -17.69 5.33
N ILE A 225 -3.53 -17.60 5.45
CA ILE A 225 -4.43 -18.76 5.38
C ILE A 225 -4.32 -19.44 4.02
N ILE A 226 -4.37 -18.69 2.93
CA ILE A 226 -4.19 -19.22 1.58
C ILE A 226 -2.82 -19.90 1.46
N GLY A 227 -1.75 -19.27 1.96
CA GLY A 227 -0.41 -19.84 1.97
C GLY A 227 -0.35 -21.19 2.69
N ILE A 228 -0.95 -21.31 3.87
CA ILE A 228 -1.02 -22.56 4.65
C ILE A 228 -1.80 -23.65 3.89
N ILE A 229 -2.94 -23.30 3.28
CA ILE A 229 -3.73 -24.23 2.47
C ILE A 229 -2.91 -24.75 1.28
N TYR A 230 -2.18 -23.87 0.58
CA TYR A 230 -1.34 -24.28 -0.54
C TYR A 230 -0.17 -25.17 -0.10
N VAL A 231 0.45 -24.89 1.05
CA VAL A 231 1.49 -25.79 1.63
C VAL A 231 0.91 -27.15 1.93
N PHE A 232 -0.27 -27.23 2.55
CA PHE A 232 -0.93 -28.50 2.83
C PHE A 232 -1.21 -29.30 1.55
N ILE A 233 -1.77 -28.67 0.52
CA ILE A 233 -2.02 -29.31 -0.78
C ILE A 233 -0.72 -29.79 -1.43
N ALA A 234 0.34 -28.99 -1.37
CA ALA A 234 1.64 -29.34 -1.92
C ALA A 234 2.24 -30.55 -1.18
N PHE A 235 2.16 -30.60 0.14
CA PHE A 235 2.63 -31.71 0.95
C PHE A 235 1.91 -33.01 0.62
N LYS A 236 0.57 -32.98 0.59
CA LYS A 236 -0.23 -34.15 0.20
C LYS A 236 0.17 -34.67 -1.18
N GLY A 237 0.37 -33.78 -2.14
CA GLY A 237 0.78 -34.17 -3.48
C GLY A 237 2.19 -34.74 -3.56
N VAL A 238 3.10 -34.36 -2.65
CA VAL A 238 4.48 -34.88 -2.56
C VAL A 238 4.49 -36.25 -1.90
N VAL A 239 3.79 -36.41 -0.77
CA VAL A 239 3.79 -37.66 0.01
C VAL A 239 3.17 -38.80 -0.78
N ILE A 240 2.03 -38.59 -1.43
CA ILE A 240 1.38 -39.59 -2.30
C ILE A 240 2.31 -40.07 -3.42
N ASN A 241 3.22 -39.19 -3.89
CA ASN A 241 4.16 -39.56 -4.94
C ASN A 241 5.47 -40.21 -4.45
N ILE A 242 5.71 -40.30 -3.14
CA ILE A 242 6.84 -41.02 -2.55
C ILE A 242 6.45 -42.48 -2.26
N GLU A 243 5.16 -42.72 -2.00
CA GLU A 243 4.62 -44.05 -1.71
C GLU A 243 4.33 -44.88 -2.98
N ASP A 244 4.20 -44.22 -4.15
CA ASP A 244 4.14 -44.85 -5.48
C ASP A 244 5.56 -45.01 -6.09
#